data_06c68707bf29acf6737d4ec05cea56fc
#
_entry.id   06c68707bf29acf6737d4ec05cea56fc
#
_cell.length_a   1.000
_cell.length_b   1.000
_cell.length_c   1.000
_cell.angle_alpha   90.00
_cell.angle_beta   90.00
_cell.angle_gamma   90.00
#
_symmetry.space_group_name_H-M   'P 1'
#
loop_
_entity.id
_entity.type
_entity.pdbx_description
1 polymer ?
#
loop_
_entity_poly.entity_id
_entity_poly.type
_entity_poly.pdbx_seq_one_letter_code
_entity_poly.pdbx_strand_id
1 'polypeptide(L)'
;MDIRRQIPATFDRVERSKYGYNAKQVDEFLQRARTSFENPVGTADQVTSSDVRAVAFDPVKGGYDAHSVDAALDRLEDAFARRERDDLVTQQGEEAWLRQIGKLSGILRGRLHRPDGERFRRPAGKRTRSYNVEDVDALCAELIGYLENDQQLSVDTVRRSVFRAAKGDDGYEEAQVDAFLERVVELMAAID
;
A
#
# COMPACT_ATOMS: atom_id res chain seq x y z
N MET A 1 19.82 -8.66 -2.57
CA MET A 1 19.36 -8.00 -1.33
C MET A 1 19.01 -9.06 -0.30
N ASP A 2 19.46 -8.95 0.96
CA ASP A 2 19.20 -9.99 1.98
C ASP A 2 17.91 -9.66 2.73
N ILE A 3 16.83 -10.38 2.43
CA ILE A 3 15.50 -10.21 3.07
C ILE A 3 15.54 -10.40 4.59
N ARG A 4 16.54 -11.14 5.11
CA ARG A 4 16.70 -11.36 6.56
C ARG A 4 17.00 -10.09 7.32
N ARG A 5 17.50 -9.05 6.65
CA ARG A 5 17.73 -7.72 7.24
C ARG A 5 16.46 -6.86 7.27
N GLN A 6 15.46 -7.20 6.47
CA GLN A 6 14.20 -6.43 6.39
C GLN A 6 13.17 -6.91 7.41
N ILE A 7 13.25 -8.17 7.82
CA ILE A 7 12.29 -8.80 8.73
C ILE A 7 13.02 -9.20 10.00
N PRO A 8 12.72 -8.60 11.17
CA PRO A 8 13.26 -9.06 12.45
C PRO A 8 12.85 -10.50 12.74
N ALA A 9 13.64 -11.19 13.54
CA ALA A 9 13.33 -12.58 13.92
C ALA A 9 12.08 -12.67 14.81
N THR A 10 11.81 -11.63 15.60
CA THR A 10 10.66 -11.51 16.50
C THR A 10 10.30 -10.04 16.68
N PHE A 11 9.05 -9.77 17.04
CA PHE A 11 8.56 -8.44 17.39
C PHE A 11 8.28 -8.34 18.87
N ASP A 12 8.36 -7.13 19.41
CA ASP A 12 7.94 -6.86 20.76
C ASP A 12 6.42 -7.08 20.89
N ARG A 13 6.00 -7.54 22.08
CA ARG A 13 4.59 -7.71 22.38
C ARG A 13 4.06 -6.50 23.13
N VAL A 14 2.83 -6.11 22.85
CA VAL A 14 2.14 -5.11 23.67
C VAL A 14 1.81 -5.69 25.05
N GLU A 15 1.52 -4.83 26.01
CA GLU A 15 1.04 -5.23 27.34
C GLU A 15 -0.17 -6.18 27.25
N ARG A 16 -0.31 -7.13 28.16
CA ARG A 16 -1.39 -8.15 28.14
C ARG A 16 -2.81 -7.59 28.10
N SER A 17 -3.01 -6.36 28.50
CA SER A 17 -4.29 -5.64 28.48
C SER A 17 -4.58 -4.97 27.14
N LYS A 18 -3.55 -4.69 26.35
CA LYS A 18 -3.63 -3.99 25.05
C LYS A 18 -3.76 -4.98 23.90
N TYR A 19 -4.39 -4.52 22.81
CA TYR A 19 -4.48 -5.28 21.57
C TYR A 19 -3.26 -5.02 20.69
N GLY A 20 -2.74 -6.08 20.09
CA GLY A 20 -1.73 -6.08 19.05
C GLY A 20 -2.07 -7.14 18.02
N TYR A 21 -1.25 -7.34 17.00
CA TYR A 21 -1.47 -8.35 15.96
C TYR A 21 -1.24 -9.77 16.46
N ASN A 22 -2.03 -10.72 15.96
CA ASN A 22 -1.88 -12.14 16.26
C ASN A 22 -0.50 -12.64 15.82
N ALA A 23 0.36 -12.93 16.77
CA ALA A 23 1.76 -13.31 16.52
C ALA A 23 1.88 -14.53 15.60
N LYS A 24 1.01 -15.53 15.75
CA LYS A 24 1.03 -16.72 14.90
C LYS A 24 0.75 -16.38 13.43
N GLN A 25 -0.27 -15.53 13.17
CA GLN A 25 -0.59 -15.10 11.80
C GLN A 25 0.55 -14.29 11.18
N VAL A 26 1.15 -13.37 11.96
CA VAL A 26 2.30 -12.59 11.51
C VAL A 26 3.47 -13.50 11.17
N ASP A 27 3.84 -14.42 12.08
CA ASP A 27 4.97 -15.34 11.88
C ASP A 27 4.77 -16.24 10.65
N GLU A 28 3.56 -16.81 10.49
CA GLU A 28 3.20 -17.64 9.34
C GLU A 28 3.28 -16.88 8.02
N PHE A 29 2.77 -15.65 7.99
CA PHE A 29 2.85 -14.80 6.79
C PHE A 29 4.30 -14.45 6.44
N LEU A 30 5.09 -14.00 7.41
CA LEU A 30 6.49 -13.64 7.20
C LEU A 30 7.34 -14.85 6.79
N GLN A 31 7.03 -16.04 7.28
CA GLN A 31 7.70 -17.26 6.83
C GLN A 31 7.38 -17.58 5.36
N ARG A 32 6.11 -17.45 4.94
CA ARG A 32 5.73 -17.60 3.52
C ARG A 32 6.41 -16.56 2.65
N ALA A 33 6.42 -15.31 3.08
CA ALA A 33 7.07 -14.23 2.35
C ALA A 33 8.58 -14.48 2.18
N ARG A 34 9.27 -14.94 3.23
CA ARG A 34 10.69 -15.33 3.13
C ARG A 34 10.90 -16.44 2.12
N THR A 35 10.10 -17.52 2.19
CA THR A 35 10.19 -18.65 1.26
C THR A 35 9.96 -18.18 -0.18
N SER A 36 8.95 -17.34 -0.44
CA SER A 36 8.68 -16.76 -1.76
C SER A 36 9.81 -15.88 -2.25
N PHE A 37 10.42 -15.12 -1.36
CA PHE A 37 11.54 -14.25 -1.73
C PHE A 37 12.83 -15.02 -2.04
N GLU A 38 13.12 -16.10 -1.34
CA GLU A 38 14.29 -16.94 -1.56
C GLU A 38 14.13 -17.87 -2.78
N ASN A 39 12.90 -18.29 -3.12
CA ASN A 39 12.59 -19.21 -4.20
C ASN A 39 11.63 -18.57 -5.23
N PRO A 40 12.16 -17.79 -6.18
CA PRO A 40 11.37 -16.95 -7.09
C PRO A 40 10.61 -17.66 -8.21
N VAL A 41 10.69 -18.99 -8.32
CA VAL A 41 10.18 -19.68 -9.51
C VAL A 41 8.88 -20.42 -9.24
N GLY A 42 7.76 -19.88 -9.77
CA GLY A 42 6.66 -20.66 -10.35
C GLY A 42 5.76 -21.44 -9.41
N THR A 43 5.67 -21.14 -8.12
CA THR A 43 4.69 -21.79 -7.24
C THR A 43 3.40 -20.96 -7.15
N ALA A 44 2.26 -21.63 -7.15
CA ALA A 44 0.93 -20.98 -7.04
C ALA A 44 0.72 -20.17 -5.75
N ASP A 45 1.59 -20.34 -4.76
CA ASP A 45 1.57 -19.67 -3.45
C ASP A 45 2.64 -18.56 -3.32
N GLN A 46 3.09 -17.98 -4.43
CA GLN A 46 4.08 -16.93 -4.39
C GLN A 46 3.50 -15.64 -3.79
N VAL A 47 4.12 -15.12 -2.73
CA VAL A 47 3.79 -13.82 -2.15
C VAL A 47 4.34 -12.72 -3.06
N THR A 48 3.50 -11.72 -3.35
CA THR A 48 3.81 -10.53 -4.14
C THR A 48 3.86 -9.28 -3.26
N SER A 49 4.35 -8.17 -3.80
CA SER A 49 4.27 -6.85 -3.12
C SER A 49 2.82 -6.48 -2.79
N SER A 50 1.87 -6.81 -3.68
CA SER A 50 0.43 -6.59 -3.46
C SER A 50 -0.11 -7.44 -2.30
N ASP A 51 0.32 -8.68 -2.14
CA ASP A 51 -0.09 -9.54 -1.03
C ASP A 51 0.44 -9.01 0.31
N VAL A 52 1.67 -8.48 0.33
CA VAL A 52 2.24 -7.85 1.52
C VAL A 52 1.44 -6.62 1.92
N ARG A 53 1.06 -5.79 0.95
CA ARG A 53 0.24 -4.59 1.17
C ARG A 53 -1.15 -4.91 1.70
N ALA A 54 -1.78 -5.97 1.17
CA ALA A 54 -3.16 -6.34 1.47
C ALA A 54 -3.32 -7.21 2.72
N VAL A 55 -2.22 -7.70 3.32
CA VAL A 55 -2.30 -8.60 4.47
C VAL A 55 -2.91 -7.90 5.68
N ALA A 56 -3.81 -8.59 6.36
CA ALA A 56 -4.40 -8.14 7.62
C ALA A 56 -4.28 -9.23 8.68
N PHE A 57 -4.12 -8.83 9.93
CA PHE A 57 -3.99 -9.74 11.07
C PHE A 57 -5.06 -9.46 12.11
N ASP A 58 -5.56 -10.51 12.73
CA ASP A 58 -6.55 -10.39 13.80
C ASP A 58 -5.94 -9.69 15.03
N PRO A 59 -6.69 -8.77 15.65
CA PRO A 59 -6.26 -8.14 16.89
C PRO A 59 -6.41 -9.10 18.06
N VAL A 60 -5.33 -9.32 18.83
CA VAL A 60 -5.33 -10.15 20.05
C VAL A 60 -4.68 -9.42 21.23
N LYS A 61 -5.14 -9.69 22.46
CA LYS A 61 -4.52 -9.12 23.66
C LYS A 61 -3.11 -9.70 23.86
N GLY A 62 -2.13 -8.82 24.13
CA GLY A 62 -0.73 -9.20 24.27
C GLY A 62 -0.12 -9.71 22.96
N GLY A 63 -0.68 -9.35 21.82
CA GLY A 63 -0.15 -9.62 20.48
C GLY A 63 1.14 -8.85 20.19
N TYR A 64 1.64 -8.94 18.96
CA TYR A 64 2.77 -8.13 18.52
C TYR A 64 2.39 -6.65 18.38
N ASP A 65 3.34 -5.77 18.66
CA ASP A 65 3.17 -4.33 18.45
C ASP A 65 2.90 -4.04 16.97
N ALA A 66 1.72 -3.47 16.69
CA ALA A 66 1.26 -3.24 15.34
C ALA A 66 2.18 -2.31 14.57
N HIS A 67 2.67 -1.23 15.21
CA HIS A 67 3.55 -0.27 14.54
C HIS A 67 4.85 -0.92 14.07
N SER A 68 5.44 -1.79 14.90
CA SER A 68 6.66 -2.51 14.56
C SER A 68 6.46 -3.51 13.43
N VAL A 69 5.31 -4.20 13.40
CA VAL A 69 4.94 -5.13 12.34
C VAL A 69 4.69 -4.37 11.05
N ASP A 70 3.90 -3.29 11.08
CA ASP A 70 3.59 -2.47 9.89
C ASP A 70 4.86 -1.89 9.27
N ALA A 71 5.77 -1.36 10.09
CA ALA A 71 7.06 -0.86 9.59
C ALA A 71 7.95 -1.97 8.97
N ALA A 72 7.79 -3.23 9.38
CA ALA A 72 8.47 -4.35 8.74
C ALA A 72 7.79 -4.76 7.43
N LEU A 73 6.45 -4.71 7.37
CA LEU A 73 5.68 -4.96 6.15
C LEU A 73 5.96 -3.90 5.09
N ASP A 74 6.06 -2.62 5.44
CA ASP A 74 6.44 -1.55 4.50
C ASP A 74 7.78 -1.85 3.82
N ARG A 75 8.81 -2.19 4.62
CA ARG A 75 10.12 -2.56 4.06
C ARG A 75 10.08 -3.84 3.20
N LEU A 76 9.26 -4.79 3.59
CA LEU A 76 9.09 -6.03 2.87
C LEU A 76 8.40 -5.79 1.53
N GLU A 77 7.35 -4.96 1.50
CA GLU A 77 6.67 -4.53 0.28
C GLU A 77 7.65 -3.90 -0.71
N ASP A 78 8.47 -2.94 -0.25
CA ASP A 78 9.49 -2.29 -1.08
C ASP A 78 10.49 -3.31 -1.66
N ALA A 79 10.90 -4.30 -0.86
CA ALA A 79 11.82 -5.33 -1.32
C ALA A 79 11.20 -6.22 -2.41
N PHE A 80 9.92 -6.60 -2.27
CA PHE A 80 9.19 -7.37 -3.27
C PHE A 80 8.95 -6.56 -4.54
N ALA A 81 8.53 -5.29 -4.43
CA ALA A 81 8.30 -4.41 -5.57
C ALA A 81 9.56 -4.24 -6.42
N ARG A 82 10.72 -3.99 -5.78
CA ARG A 82 12.01 -3.91 -6.49
C ARG A 82 12.36 -5.19 -7.21
N ARG A 83 12.14 -6.34 -6.59
CA ARG A 83 12.42 -7.62 -7.21
C ARG A 83 11.49 -7.90 -8.39
N GLU A 84 10.18 -7.66 -8.25
CA GLU A 84 9.20 -7.80 -9.33
C GLU A 84 9.59 -6.94 -10.53
N ARG A 85 10.07 -5.71 -10.28
CA ARG A 85 10.66 -4.85 -11.31
C ARG A 85 11.85 -5.49 -11.98
N ASP A 86 12.84 -5.95 -11.20
CA ASP A 86 14.07 -6.54 -11.74
C ASP A 86 13.78 -7.82 -12.54
N ASP A 87 12.86 -8.64 -12.10
CA ASP A 87 12.39 -9.85 -12.78
C ASP A 87 11.70 -9.47 -14.11
N LEU A 88 10.81 -8.47 -14.10
CA LEU A 88 10.14 -7.97 -15.31
C LEU A 88 11.15 -7.42 -16.33
N VAL A 89 12.09 -6.59 -15.88
CA VAL A 89 13.15 -6.03 -16.74
C VAL A 89 14.02 -7.15 -17.32
N THR A 90 14.38 -8.14 -16.52
CA THR A 90 15.21 -9.28 -16.97
C THR A 90 14.48 -10.14 -18.00
N GLN A 91 13.18 -10.37 -17.84
CA GLN A 91 12.38 -11.25 -18.71
C GLN A 91 11.88 -10.56 -19.97
N GLN A 92 11.49 -9.29 -19.90
CA GLN A 92 10.77 -8.59 -20.95
C GLN A 92 11.46 -7.29 -21.41
N GLY A 93 12.56 -6.92 -20.78
CA GLY A 93 13.31 -5.70 -21.06
C GLY A 93 12.77 -4.44 -20.38
N GLU A 94 13.60 -3.44 -20.27
CA GLU A 94 13.29 -2.16 -19.62
C GLU A 94 12.09 -1.44 -20.26
N GLU A 95 11.96 -1.53 -21.58
CA GLU A 95 10.83 -0.92 -22.28
C GLU A 95 9.46 -1.48 -21.87
N ALA A 96 9.38 -2.77 -21.52
CA ALA A 96 8.15 -3.37 -21.04
C ALA A 96 7.76 -2.79 -19.66
N TRP A 97 8.74 -2.65 -18.78
CA TRP A 97 8.55 -1.99 -17.49
C TRP A 97 8.13 -0.53 -17.64
N LEU A 98 8.83 0.26 -18.49
CA LEU A 98 8.46 1.65 -18.74
C LEU A 98 7.05 1.79 -19.31
N ARG A 99 6.61 0.89 -20.20
CA ARG A 99 5.24 0.89 -20.71
C ARG A 99 4.21 0.61 -19.61
N GLN A 100 4.50 -0.32 -18.69
CA GLN A 100 3.62 -0.64 -17.56
C GLN A 100 3.48 0.56 -16.62
N ILE A 101 4.59 1.17 -16.23
CA ILE A 101 4.62 2.37 -15.38
C ILE A 101 3.91 3.54 -16.06
N GLY A 102 4.18 3.78 -17.34
CA GLY A 102 3.52 4.84 -18.12
C GLY A 102 2.01 4.66 -18.20
N LYS A 103 1.53 3.41 -18.37
CA LYS A 103 0.10 3.10 -18.36
C LYS A 103 -0.53 3.36 -16.98
N LEU A 104 0.12 2.91 -15.91
CA LEU A 104 -0.35 3.14 -14.54
C LEU A 104 -0.39 4.63 -14.23
N SER A 105 0.69 5.37 -14.52
CA SER A 105 0.76 6.82 -14.36
C SER A 105 -0.36 7.54 -15.12
N GLY A 106 -0.62 7.15 -16.37
CA GLY A 106 -1.70 7.74 -17.18
C GLY A 106 -3.09 7.55 -16.56
N ILE A 107 -3.37 6.35 -16.01
CA ILE A 107 -4.64 6.07 -15.33
C ILE A 107 -4.79 6.93 -14.07
N LEU A 108 -3.74 7.05 -13.27
CA LEU A 108 -3.76 7.84 -12.03
C LEU A 108 -3.92 9.32 -12.32
N ARG A 109 -3.16 9.87 -13.26
CA ARG A 109 -3.29 11.27 -13.71
C ARG A 109 -4.70 11.58 -14.23
N GLY A 110 -5.29 10.69 -15.03
CA GLY A 110 -6.66 10.84 -15.50
C GLY A 110 -7.69 10.93 -14.37
N ARG A 111 -7.42 10.32 -13.22
CA ARG A 111 -8.26 10.47 -12.02
C ARG A 111 -7.96 11.78 -11.28
N LEU A 112 -6.71 12.11 -11.07
CA LEU A 112 -6.25 13.30 -10.36
C LEU A 112 -6.73 14.60 -11.02
N HIS A 113 -6.79 14.65 -12.36
CA HIS A 113 -7.25 15.83 -13.12
C HIS A 113 -8.78 16.01 -13.16
N ARG A 114 -9.55 15.15 -12.50
CA ARG A 114 -10.98 15.45 -12.32
C ARG A 114 -11.15 16.64 -11.38
N PRO A 115 -12.24 17.41 -11.52
CA PRO A 115 -12.53 18.51 -10.61
C PRO A 115 -12.61 18.05 -9.15
N ASP A 116 -12.26 18.94 -8.24
CA ASP A 116 -12.45 18.72 -6.80
C ASP A 116 -13.92 18.38 -6.52
N GLY A 117 -14.14 17.42 -5.65
CA GLY A 117 -15.47 16.90 -5.36
C GLY A 117 -15.99 15.86 -6.36
N GLU A 118 -15.29 15.61 -7.49
CA GLU A 118 -15.71 14.69 -8.55
C GLU A 118 -14.71 13.55 -8.82
N ARG A 119 -13.61 13.48 -8.06
CA ARG A 119 -12.56 12.49 -8.27
C ARG A 119 -13.03 11.06 -8.03
N PHE A 120 -13.86 10.86 -7.04
CA PHE A 120 -14.37 9.54 -6.66
C PHE A 120 -15.90 9.56 -6.53
N ARG A 121 -16.51 8.37 -6.54
CA ARG A 121 -17.95 8.25 -6.35
C ARG A 121 -18.34 8.60 -4.91
N ARG A 122 -19.57 9.08 -4.78
CA ARG A 122 -20.22 9.20 -3.48
C ARG A 122 -20.74 7.82 -3.05
N PRO A 123 -20.82 7.53 -1.75
CA PRO A 123 -21.40 6.29 -1.27
C PRO A 123 -22.90 6.19 -1.65
N ALA A 124 -23.37 4.99 -1.95
CA ALA A 124 -24.75 4.75 -2.38
C ALA A 124 -25.80 5.08 -1.32
N GLY A 125 -25.42 5.03 -0.03
CA GLY A 125 -26.32 5.26 1.09
C GLY A 125 -26.00 6.50 1.89
N LYS A 126 -26.99 7.33 2.22
CA LYS A 126 -26.83 8.57 3.00
C LYS A 126 -26.15 8.40 4.38
N ARG A 127 -26.12 7.19 4.93
CA ARG A 127 -25.50 6.88 6.23
C ARG A 127 -24.23 6.03 6.10
N THR A 128 -23.86 5.66 4.89
CA THR A 128 -22.65 4.87 4.64
C THR A 128 -21.44 5.69 5.03
N ARG A 129 -20.50 5.08 5.76
CA ARG A 129 -19.21 5.68 6.08
C ARG A 129 -18.45 5.97 4.79
N SER A 130 -17.74 7.07 4.81
CA SER A 130 -17.01 7.59 3.66
C SER A 130 -15.88 8.48 4.15
N TYR A 131 -14.91 8.77 3.30
CA TYR A 131 -13.85 9.71 3.58
C TYR A 131 -14.25 11.13 3.19
N ASN A 132 -13.91 12.09 4.05
CA ASN A 132 -14.16 13.51 3.79
C ASN A 132 -13.54 13.95 2.46
N VAL A 133 -14.34 14.63 1.63
CA VAL A 133 -13.95 15.06 0.28
C VAL A 133 -12.75 15.98 0.28
N GLU A 134 -12.76 16.99 1.15
CA GLU A 134 -11.69 18.00 1.20
C GLU A 134 -10.34 17.38 1.58
N ASP A 135 -10.34 16.42 2.53
CA ASP A 135 -9.11 15.73 2.95
C ASP A 135 -8.52 14.90 1.82
N VAL A 136 -9.37 14.14 1.11
CA VAL A 136 -8.93 13.31 -0.02
C VAL A 136 -8.47 14.18 -1.19
N ASP A 137 -9.19 15.26 -1.49
CA ASP A 137 -8.81 16.17 -2.58
C ASP A 137 -7.53 16.95 -2.25
N ALA A 138 -7.27 17.27 -0.98
CA ALA A 138 -6.00 17.86 -0.55
C ALA A 138 -4.81 16.91 -0.82
N LEU A 139 -4.93 15.62 -0.46
CA LEU A 139 -3.89 14.64 -0.79
C LEU A 139 -3.74 14.47 -2.31
N CYS A 140 -4.84 14.50 -3.08
CA CYS A 140 -4.78 14.45 -4.53
C CYS A 140 -4.01 15.66 -5.13
N ALA A 141 -4.12 16.84 -4.54
CA ALA A 141 -3.36 18.02 -4.95
C ALA A 141 -1.85 17.84 -4.67
N GLU A 142 -1.48 17.26 -3.52
CA GLU A 142 -0.08 16.91 -3.21
C GLU A 142 0.47 15.89 -4.21
N LEU A 143 -0.32 14.88 -4.59
CA LEU A 143 0.03 13.87 -5.58
C LEU A 143 0.24 14.49 -6.98
N ILE A 144 -0.57 15.47 -7.38
CA ILE A 144 -0.36 16.23 -8.63
C ILE A 144 0.98 16.98 -8.53
N GLY A 145 1.25 17.64 -7.40
CA GLY A 145 2.52 18.30 -7.14
C GLY A 145 3.72 17.38 -7.31
N TYR A 146 3.64 16.17 -6.74
CA TYR A 146 4.68 15.15 -6.86
C TYR A 146 4.86 14.65 -8.30
N LEU A 147 3.77 14.29 -8.98
CA LEU A 147 3.85 13.66 -10.31
C LEU A 147 4.16 14.63 -11.45
N GLU A 148 3.94 15.93 -11.27
CA GLU A 148 3.98 16.92 -12.36
C GLU A 148 4.84 18.14 -12.09
N ASN A 149 5.16 18.44 -10.84
CA ASN A 149 5.83 19.68 -10.45
C ASN A 149 7.08 19.45 -9.59
N ASP A 150 7.65 18.25 -9.61
CA ASP A 150 8.86 17.86 -8.85
C ASP A 150 8.77 18.17 -7.34
N GLN A 151 7.56 18.22 -6.77
CA GLN A 151 7.40 18.39 -5.34
C GLN A 151 7.71 17.10 -4.61
N GLN A 152 8.35 17.23 -3.44
CA GLN A 152 8.70 16.08 -2.62
C GLN A 152 7.46 15.53 -1.89
N LEU A 153 7.19 14.25 -2.06
CA LEU A 153 6.16 13.52 -1.33
C LEU A 153 6.68 12.12 -1.02
N SER A 154 6.67 11.73 0.24
CA SER A 154 7.08 10.40 0.65
C SER A 154 5.97 9.37 0.40
N VAL A 155 6.31 8.18 -0.06
CA VAL A 155 5.38 7.06 -0.17
C VAL A 155 4.71 6.74 1.18
N ASP A 156 5.43 6.89 2.29
CA ASP A 156 4.89 6.70 3.64
C ASP A 156 3.80 7.71 4.00
N THR A 157 3.88 8.94 3.48
CA THR A 157 2.81 9.93 3.65
C THR A 157 1.50 9.43 3.02
N VAL A 158 1.59 8.82 1.85
CA VAL A 158 0.43 8.24 1.15
C VAL A 158 -0.08 7.00 1.87
N ARG A 159 0.80 6.06 2.24
CA ARG A 159 0.44 4.82 2.96
C ARG A 159 -0.28 5.09 4.28
N ARG A 160 0.14 6.12 5.01
CA ARG A 160 -0.37 6.46 6.36
C ARG A 160 -1.38 7.60 6.35
N SER A 161 -1.89 7.98 5.19
CA SER A 161 -2.91 9.01 5.11
C SER A 161 -4.17 8.62 5.88
N VAL A 162 -4.67 9.56 6.68
CA VAL A 162 -5.89 9.39 7.47
C VAL A 162 -6.84 10.51 7.13
N PHE A 163 -8.07 10.15 6.81
CA PHE A 163 -9.10 11.10 6.42
C PHE A 163 -10.19 11.18 7.48
N ARG A 164 -10.73 12.36 7.70
CA ARG A 164 -11.92 12.52 8.54
C ARG A 164 -13.06 11.69 8.00
N ALA A 165 -13.84 11.10 8.91
CA ALA A 165 -15.03 10.35 8.51
C ALA A 165 -16.13 11.33 8.05
N ALA A 166 -16.78 10.97 6.94
CA ALA A 166 -17.95 11.67 6.40
C ALA A 166 -19.10 10.68 6.19
N LYS A 167 -20.25 11.17 5.69
CA LYS A 167 -21.43 10.35 5.37
C LYS A 167 -22.13 10.88 4.12
N GLY A 168 -22.64 9.94 3.32
CA GLY A 168 -23.44 10.30 2.15
C GLY A 168 -22.70 11.22 1.19
N ASP A 169 -23.36 12.30 0.80
CA ASP A 169 -22.86 13.21 -0.23
C ASP A 169 -21.66 14.08 0.21
N ASP A 170 -21.34 14.10 1.51
CA ASP A 170 -20.17 14.84 2.03
C ASP A 170 -18.88 14.04 1.93
N GLY A 171 -18.92 12.80 1.49
CA GLY A 171 -17.76 11.91 1.43
C GLY A 171 -17.59 11.17 0.12
N TYR A 172 -16.37 10.68 -0.11
CA TYR A 172 -16.04 9.73 -1.14
C TYR A 172 -16.14 8.29 -0.62
N GLU A 173 -16.53 7.35 -1.48
CA GLU A 173 -16.59 5.93 -1.18
C GLU A 173 -15.20 5.40 -0.78
N GLU A 174 -15.06 4.88 0.47
CA GLU A 174 -13.79 4.42 1.05
C GLU A 174 -13.07 3.45 0.10
N ALA A 175 -13.75 2.41 -0.36
CA ALA A 175 -13.14 1.40 -1.23
C ALA A 175 -12.56 1.94 -2.54
N GLN A 176 -13.11 3.04 -3.08
CA GLN A 176 -12.55 3.65 -4.29
C GLN A 176 -11.29 4.48 -4.01
N VAL A 177 -11.29 5.19 -2.88
CA VAL A 177 -10.13 5.97 -2.45
C VAL A 177 -8.98 5.02 -2.11
N ASP A 178 -9.27 3.97 -1.32
CA ASP A 178 -8.27 2.97 -0.93
C ASP A 178 -7.64 2.30 -2.15
N ALA A 179 -8.45 1.80 -3.08
CA ALA A 179 -7.94 1.18 -4.31
C ALA A 179 -7.13 2.15 -5.20
N PHE A 180 -7.43 3.44 -5.15
CA PHE A 180 -6.64 4.46 -5.84
C PHE A 180 -5.30 4.68 -5.15
N LEU A 181 -5.28 4.82 -3.81
CA LEU A 181 -4.06 5.03 -3.04
C LEU A 181 -3.12 3.83 -3.10
N GLU A 182 -3.64 2.60 -3.12
CA GLU A 182 -2.87 1.39 -3.38
C GLU A 182 -2.10 1.48 -4.71
N ARG A 183 -2.78 1.94 -5.77
CA ARG A 183 -2.14 2.13 -7.08
C ARG A 183 -1.13 3.27 -7.11
N VAL A 184 -1.36 4.31 -6.32
CA VAL A 184 -0.38 5.41 -6.16
C VAL A 184 0.87 4.89 -5.47
N VAL A 185 0.73 4.15 -4.38
CA VAL A 185 1.86 3.52 -3.67
C VAL A 185 2.64 2.59 -4.60
N GLU A 186 1.93 1.75 -5.41
CA GLU A 186 2.56 0.89 -6.42
C GLU A 186 3.40 1.71 -7.42
N LEU A 187 2.86 2.83 -7.93
CA LEU A 187 3.60 3.70 -8.85
C LEU A 187 4.82 4.32 -8.17
N MET A 188 4.65 4.91 -6.98
CA MET A 188 5.75 5.57 -6.26
C MET A 188 6.86 4.57 -5.94
N ALA A 189 6.54 3.38 -5.42
CA ALA A 189 7.52 2.33 -5.14
C ALA A 189 8.24 1.80 -6.40
N ALA A 190 7.63 1.95 -7.58
CA ALA A 190 8.25 1.53 -8.84
C ALA A 190 9.22 2.55 -9.42
N ILE A 191 9.08 3.84 -9.09
CA ILE A 191 9.90 4.93 -9.66
C ILE A 191 10.97 5.47 -8.72
N ASP A 192 10.88 5.18 -7.39
CA ASP A 192 11.91 5.45 -6.41
C ASP A 192 12.99 4.33 -6.38
#